data_3f3a6eb7d31f01186d0414fc76ea7197
#
_entry.id   3f3a6eb7d31f01186d0414fc76ea7197
#
_cell.length_a   1.000
_cell.length_b   1.000
_cell.length_c   1.000
_cell.angle_alpha   90.00
_cell.angle_beta   90.00
_cell.angle_gamma   90.00
#
_symmetry.space_group_name_H-M   'P 1'
#
loop_
_entity.id
_entity.type
_entity.pdbx_description
1 polymer ?
#
loop_
_entity_poly.entity_id
_entity_poly.type
_entity_poly.pdbx_seq_one_letter_code
_entity_poly.pdbx_strand_id
1 'polypeptide(L)'
;MLRDYLSRIGIIILVSSDIVAAFLATGNLMSVFLVIAVLVVGVAALFFFDFLSLHAIPVQKCRSIEGNRLVKDFEAIKRKYESANKQCPKIKLYINPSPTRNAFSLGKKITVTRGLMEENDSVIQAVLSHELSHTLHYDSYFSALLQVNILAACCIFLIVEFGTILIFGFLLFILLCMACSRFAAITITGIITKLIRGFSRLFLRVLVLLHSIVAAIFFRQQEYSADSFTVKLGTSLPMKLFLEDLAQTEGVEVSLMERLLSDHPDPYARIANIEKTESQATQIQVI
;
A
#
# COMPACT_ATOMS: atom_id res chain seq x y z
N MET A 1 14.94 1.57 -10.14
CA MET A 1 15.33 0.18 -9.85
C MET A 1 15.98 0.01 -8.48
N LEU A 2 17.15 0.63 -8.19
CA LEU A 2 17.81 0.47 -6.87
C LEU A 2 16.96 0.96 -5.69
N ARG A 3 16.33 2.14 -5.80
CA ARG A 3 15.46 2.71 -4.74
C ARG A 3 14.22 1.87 -4.47
N ASP A 4 13.59 1.34 -5.53
CA ASP A 4 12.46 0.42 -5.41
C ASP A 4 12.85 -0.89 -4.70
N TYR A 5 14.02 -1.43 -5.03
CA TYR A 5 14.56 -2.59 -4.34
C TYR A 5 14.85 -2.30 -2.85
N LEU A 6 15.42 -1.14 -2.55
CA LEU A 6 15.69 -0.72 -1.16
C LEU A 6 14.40 -0.52 -0.34
N SER A 7 13.32 0.01 -0.92
CA SER A 7 12.05 0.17 -0.22
C SER A 7 11.41 -1.19 0.13
N ARG A 8 11.51 -2.18 -0.75
CA ARG A 8 11.04 -3.56 -0.49
C ARG A 8 11.86 -4.26 0.58
N ILE A 9 13.19 -4.10 0.56
CA ILE A 9 14.05 -4.58 1.65
C ILE A 9 13.65 -3.95 2.97
N GLY A 10 13.32 -2.65 2.99
CA GLY A 10 12.83 -1.96 4.18
C GLY A 10 11.58 -2.60 4.78
N ILE A 11 10.61 -3.00 3.95
CA ILE A 11 9.41 -3.71 4.42
C ILE A 11 9.76 -5.09 4.98
N ILE A 12 10.62 -5.83 4.31
CA ILE A 12 11.06 -7.15 4.77
C ILE A 12 11.76 -7.02 6.13
N ILE A 13 12.63 -6.02 6.30
CA ILE A 13 13.32 -5.76 7.57
C ILE A 13 12.31 -5.41 8.65
N LEU A 14 11.33 -4.54 8.37
CA LEU A 14 10.30 -4.13 9.31
C LEU A 14 9.48 -5.34 9.79
N VAL A 15 8.97 -6.15 8.88
CA VAL A 15 8.21 -7.38 9.22
C VAL A 15 9.08 -8.37 9.99
N SER A 16 10.35 -8.54 9.60
CA SER A 16 11.28 -9.44 10.30
C SER A 16 11.57 -8.95 11.71
N SER A 17 11.69 -7.63 11.93
CA SER A 17 11.90 -7.06 13.25
C SER A 17 10.73 -7.33 14.20
N ASP A 18 9.49 -7.29 13.69
CA ASP A 18 8.31 -7.59 14.50
C ASP A 18 8.23 -9.08 14.88
N ILE A 19 8.63 -9.97 13.97
CA ILE A 19 8.73 -11.41 14.26
C ILE A 19 9.78 -11.67 15.33
N VAL A 20 10.96 -11.05 15.21
CA VAL A 20 12.04 -11.17 16.20
C VAL A 20 11.61 -10.60 17.55
N ALA A 21 10.93 -9.43 17.55
CA ALA A 21 10.42 -8.83 18.77
C ALA A 21 9.40 -9.72 19.48
N ALA A 22 8.50 -10.38 18.74
CA ALA A 22 7.55 -11.34 19.30
C ALA A 22 8.26 -12.55 19.93
N PHE A 23 9.32 -13.06 19.31
CA PHE A 23 10.14 -14.14 19.87
C PHE A 23 10.88 -13.71 21.14
N LEU A 24 11.55 -12.56 21.10
CA LEU A 24 12.30 -12.05 22.26
C LEU A 24 11.38 -11.74 23.45
N ALA A 25 10.17 -11.24 23.19
CA ALA A 25 9.21 -10.93 24.24
C ALA A 25 8.63 -12.15 24.95
N THR A 26 8.51 -13.27 24.26
CA THR A 26 7.84 -14.47 24.75
C THR A 26 8.79 -15.65 25.03
N GLY A 27 9.96 -15.67 24.41
CA GLY A 27 10.88 -16.81 24.41
C GLY A 27 10.31 -18.08 23.75
N ASN A 28 9.20 -17.98 23.03
CA ASN A 28 8.45 -19.14 22.52
C ASN A 28 8.29 -19.05 20.99
N LEU A 29 8.70 -20.11 20.30
CA LEU A 29 8.52 -20.26 18.85
C LEU A 29 7.05 -20.23 18.42
N MET A 30 6.12 -20.61 19.29
CA MET A 30 4.69 -20.55 18.99
C MET A 30 4.21 -19.12 18.70
N SER A 31 4.79 -18.11 19.36
CA SER A 31 4.47 -16.70 19.10
C SER A 31 4.90 -16.27 17.69
N VAL A 32 6.06 -16.78 17.23
CA VAL A 32 6.55 -16.53 15.86
C VAL A 32 5.58 -17.13 14.83
N PHE A 33 5.16 -18.37 15.03
CA PHE A 33 4.16 -19.01 14.15
C PHE A 33 2.84 -18.26 14.16
N LEU A 34 2.39 -17.74 15.31
CA LEU A 34 1.16 -16.97 15.42
C LEU A 34 1.26 -15.65 14.63
N VAL A 35 2.35 -14.92 14.76
CA VAL A 35 2.58 -13.67 13.99
C VAL A 35 2.58 -13.95 12.50
N ILE A 36 3.31 -14.97 12.05
CA ILE A 36 3.33 -15.36 10.64
C ILE A 36 1.92 -15.76 10.15
N ALA A 37 1.20 -16.54 10.92
CA ALA A 37 -0.17 -16.94 10.57
C ALA A 37 -1.11 -15.72 10.45
N VAL A 38 -1.02 -14.77 11.38
CA VAL A 38 -1.81 -13.52 11.33
C VAL A 38 -1.47 -12.71 10.08
N LEU A 39 -0.19 -12.58 9.73
CA LEU A 39 0.24 -11.88 8.52
C LEU A 39 -0.28 -12.57 7.25
N VAL A 40 -0.14 -13.88 7.14
CA VAL A 40 -0.61 -14.66 5.98
C VAL A 40 -2.13 -14.57 5.82
N VAL A 41 -2.88 -14.82 6.91
CA VAL A 41 -4.34 -14.76 6.89
C VAL A 41 -4.83 -13.34 6.63
N GLY A 42 -4.19 -12.34 7.25
CA GLY A 42 -4.53 -10.93 7.06
C GLY A 42 -4.33 -10.47 5.62
N VAL A 43 -3.20 -10.81 5.00
CA VAL A 43 -2.95 -10.51 3.58
C VAL A 43 -3.98 -11.20 2.69
N ALA A 44 -4.27 -12.48 2.93
CA ALA A 44 -5.29 -13.20 2.17
C ALA A 44 -6.70 -12.57 2.33
N ALA A 45 -7.05 -12.14 3.54
CA ALA A 45 -8.31 -11.47 3.83
C ALA A 45 -8.41 -10.11 3.11
N LEU A 46 -7.36 -9.28 3.14
CA LEU A 46 -7.34 -8.01 2.40
C LEU A 46 -7.59 -8.24 0.91
N PHE A 47 -6.87 -9.17 0.28
CA PHE A 47 -7.08 -9.50 -1.13
C PHE A 47 -8.50 -9.99 -1.43
N PHE A 48 -9.11 -10.72 -0.50
CA PHE A 48 -10.48 -11.20 -0.65
C PHE A 48 -11.49 -10.05 -0.54
N PHE A 49 -11.35 -9.20 0.48
CA PHE A 49 -12.27 -8.07 0.70
C PHE A 49 -12.12 -6.99 -0.36
N ASP A 50 -10.89 -6.66 -0.76
CA ASP A 50 -10.65 -5.71 -1.86
C ASP A 50 -11.31 -6.21 -3.15
N PHE A 51 -11.15 -7.51 -3.45
CA PHE A 51 -11.78 -8.08 -4.64
C PHE A 51 -13.31 -8.04 -4.59
N LEU A 52 -13.93 -8.27 -3.41
CA LEU A 52 -15.38 -8.17 -3.23
C LEU A 52 -15.88 -6.73 -3.33
N SER A 53 -15.16 -5.78 -2.75
CA SER A 53 -15.56 -4.36 -2.72
C SER A 53 -15.55 -3.71 -4.10
N LEU A 54 -14.77 -4.23 -5.04
CA LEU A 54 -14.56 -3.65 -6.36
C LEU A 54 -15.74 -3.81 -7.32
N HIS A 55 -16.75 -4.61 -7.01
CA HIS A 55 -17.91 -4.89 -7.88
C HIS A 55 -17.52 -5.08 -9.37
N ALA A 56 -16.32 -5.61 -9.61
CA ALA A 56 -15.70 -5.68 -10.92
C ALA A 56 -16.20 -6.91 -11.70
N ILE A 57 -16.54 -6.72 -12.96
CA ILE A 57 -17.04 -7.77 -13.85
C ILE A 57 -15.87 -8.30 -14.69
N PRO A 58 -15.60 -9.63 -14.70
CA PRO A 58 -14.57 -10.19 -15.57
C PRO A 58 -14.89 -9.92 -17.04
N VAL A 59 -13.93 -9.39 -17.79
CA VAL A 59 -14.08 -9.07 -19.22
C VAL A 59 -14.49 -10.29 -20.03
N GLN A 60 -14.01 -11.48 -19.68
CA GLN A 60 -14.39 -12.73 -20.34
C GLN A 60 -15.89 -13.07 -20.23
N LYS A 61 -16.58 -12.52 -19.23
CA LYS A 61 -18.04 -12.63 -19.07
C LYS A 61 -18.80 -11.48 -19.73
N CYS A 62 -18.15 -10.33 -19.93
CA CYS A 62 -18.66 -9.20 -20.67
C CYS A 62 -18.36 -9.38 -22.16
N ARG A 63 -19.28 -9.94 -22.91
CA ARG A 63 -19.24 -9.91 -24.40
C ARG A 63 -19.56 -8.50 -24.93
N SER A 64 -19.03 -7.46 -24.29
CA SER A 64 -19.28 -6.07 -24.65
C SER A 64 -18.20 -5.54 -25.58
N ILE A 65 -18.54 -4.52 -26.36
CA ILE A 65 -17.59 -3.78 -27.21
C ILE A 65 -16.43 -3.24 -26.37
N GLU A 66 -16.71 -2.73 -25.16
CA GLU A 66 -15.73 -2.24 -24.19
C GLU A 66 -14.75 -3.33 -23.76
N GLY A 67 -15.26 -4.54 -23.45
CA GLY A 67 -14.42 -5.67 -23.07
C GLY A 67 -13.47 -6.11 -24.17
N ASN A 68 -13.94 -6.13 -25.42
CA ASN A 68 -13.11 -6.47 -26.57
C ASN A 68 -12.03 -5.40 -26.83
N ARG A 69 -12.38 -4.11 -26.66
CA ARG A 69 -11.45 -2.99 -26.74
C ARG A 69 -10.34 -3.11 -25.71
N LEU A 70 -10.70 -3.32 -24.45
CA LEU A 70 -9.74 -3.47 -23.35
C LEU A 70 -8.77 -4.66 -23.56
N VAL A 71 -9.28 -5.78 -24.05
CA VAL A 71 -8.43 -6.94 -24.39
C VAL A 71 -7.46 -6.58 -25.51
N LYS A 72 -7.92 -5.91 -26.57
CA LYS A 72 -7.09 -5.48 -27.70
C LYS A 72 -5.96 -4.56 -27.23
N ASP A 73 -6.28 -3.55 -26.38
CA ASP A 73 -5.30 -2.60 -25.87
C ASP A 73 -4.29 -3.28 -24.94
N PHE A 74 -4.75 -4.19 -24.09
CA PHE A 74 -3.84 -4.96 -23.23
C PHE A 74 -2.92 -5.88 -24.04
N GLU A 75 -3.43 -6.57 -25.07
CA GLU A 75 -2.59 -7.42 -25.94
C GLU A 75 -1.57 -6.61 -26.75
N ALA A 76 -1.86 -5.34 -27.07
CA ALA A 76 -0.89 -4.45 -27.68
C ALA A 76 0.28 -4.15 -26.73
N ILE A 77 -0.01 -3.84 -25.47
CA ILE A 77 1.00 -3.61 -24.43
C ILE A 77 1.79 -4.87 -24.12
N LYS A 78 1.10 -6.00 -23.99
CA LYS A 78 1.72 -7.30 -23.75
C LYS A 78 2.73 -7.64 -24.83
N ARG A 79 2.38 -7.45 -26.11
CA ARG A 79 3.32 -7.66 -27.23
C ARG A 79 4.55 -6.77 -27.15
N LYS A 80 4.39 -5.48 -26.79
CA LYS A 80 5.52 -4.57 -26.57
C LYS A 80 6.43 -5.07 -25.45
N TYR A 81 5.86 -5.56 -24.34
CA TYR A 81 6.63 -6.12 -23.23
C TYR A 81 7.35 -7.41 -23.62
N GLU A 82 6.70 -8.31 -24.34
CA GLU A 82 7.24 -9.60 -24.76
C GLU A 82 8.31 -9.48 -25.87
N SER A 83 8.26 -8.41 -26.68
CA SER A 83 9.30 -8.13 -27.68
C SER A 83 10.70 -7.91 -27.09
N ALA A 84 10.80 -7.61 -25.80
CA ALA A 84 12.05 -7.52 -25.05
C ALA A 84 12.51 -8.89 -24.45
N ASN A 85 12.12 -10.02 -25.03
CA ASN A 85 12.40 -11.39 -24.56
C ASN A 85 11.94 -11.68 -23.13
N LYS A 86 10.83 -11.06 -22.69
CA LYS A 86 10.22 -11.25 -21.38
C LYS A 86 8.91 -11.99 -21.51
N GLN A 87 8.62 -12.88 -20.56
CA GLN A 87 7.31 -13.54 -20.50
C GLN A 87 6.34 -12.71 -19.66
N CYS A 88 5.20 -12.35 -20.23
CA CYS A 88 4.12 -11.71 -19.48
C CYS A 88 3.32 -12.78 -18.72
N PRO A 89 3.09 -12.62 -17.41
CA PRO A 89 2.25 -13.53 -16.65
C PRO A 89 0.80 -13.50 -17.16
N LYS A 90 0.03 -14.56 -16.88
CA LYS A 90 -1.41 -14.57 -17.18
C LYS A 90 -2.13 -13.55 -16.31
N ILE A 91 -2.59 -12.46 -16.90
CA ILE A 91 -3.33 -11.39 -16.24
C ILE A 91 -4.81 -11.51 -16.59
N LYS A 92 -5.69 -11.31 -15.60
CA LYS A 92 -7.13 -11.26 -15.77
C LYS A 92 -7.59 -9.80 -15.80
N LEU A 93 -8.37 -9.44 -16.80
CA LEU A 93 -8.91 -8.09 -16.96
C LEU A 93 -10.34 -8.02 -16.43
N TYR A 94 -10.67 -6.89 -15.80
CA TYR A 94 -11.97 -6.60 -15.23
C TYR A 94 -12.40 -5.19 -15.61
N ILE A 95 -13.70 -4.96 -15.69
CA ILE A 95 -14.30 -3.63 -15.81
C ILE A 95 -15.11 -3.35 -14.57
N ASN A 96 -14.86 -2.19 -13.97
CA ASN A 96 -15.64 -1.64 -12.87
C ASN A 96 -16.64 -0.62 -13.43
N PRO A 97 -17.93 -0.64 -13.04
CA PRO A 97 -18.95 0.26 -13.58
C PRO A 97 -18.79 1.72 -13.13
N SER A 98 -17.82 2.05 -12.28
CA SER A 98 -17.59 3.42 -11.80
C SER A 98 -17.37 4.41 -12.94
N PRO A 99 -17.97 5.61 -12.87
CA PRO A 99 -17.75 6.69 -13.84
C PRO A 99 -16.40 7.42 -13.63
N THR A 100 -15.65 7.14 -12.57
CA THR A 100 -14.35 7.75 -12.33
C THR A 100 -13.34 7.27 -13.37
N ARG A 101 -12.37 8.12 -13.72
CA ARG A 101 -11.28 7.76 -14.64
C ARG A 101 -10.12 7.12 -13.88
N ASN A 102 -10.20 5.81 -13.64
CA ASN A 102 -9.20 5.10 -12.83
C ASN A 102 -8.94 3.68 -13.32
N ALA A 103 -7.80 3.13 -12.96
CA ALA A 103 -7.47 1.71 -13.03
C ALA A 103 -6.68 1.31 -11.80
N PHE A 104 -6.66 0.01 -11.50
CA PHE A 104 -5.87 -0.51 -10.38
C PHE A 104 -5.53 -1.98 -10.61
N SER A 105 -4.42 -2.40 -10.06
CA SER A 105 -3.96 -3.79 -10.11
C SER A 105 -4.04 -4.45 -8.74
N LEU A 106 -4.57 -5.67 -8.70
CA LEU A 106 -4.63 -6.51 -7.51
C LEU A 106 -4.07 -7.92 -7.83
N GLY A 107 -2.86 -8.19 -7.41
CA GLY A 107 -2.15 -9.41 -7.76
C GLY A 107 -2.00 -9.55 -9.27
N LYS A 108 -2.59 -10.60 -9.86
CA LYS A 108 -2.60 -10.84 -11.31
C LYS A 108 -3.91 -10.39 -11.99
N LYS A 109 -4.57 -9.38 -11.44
CA LYS A 109 -5.80 -8.81 -11.96
C LYS A 109 -5.60 -7.33 -12.20
N ILE A 110 -6.04 -6.84 -13.36
CA ILE A 110 -6.09 -5.40 -13.67
C ILE A 110 -7.56 -5.05 -13.88
N THR A 111 -8.02 -4.06 -13.17
CA THR A 111 -9.39 -3.55 -13.27
C THR A 111 -9.34 -2.12 -13.81
N VAL A 112 -10.15 -1.86 -14.81
CA VAL A 112 -10.31 -0.56 -15.45
C VAL A 112 -11.74 -0.07 -15.20
N THR A 113 -11.90 1.16 -14.82
CA THR A 113 -13.23 1.76 -14.62
C THR A 113 -13.87 2.14 -15.94
N ARG A 114 -15.21 2.21 -15.96
CA ARG A 114 -15.93 2.62 -17.17
C ARG A 114 -15.57 4.05 -17.59
N GLY A 115 -15.37 4.97 -16.62
CA GLY A 115 -14.94 6.33 -16.94
C GLY A 115 -13.60 6.39 -17.67
N LEU A 116 -12.63 5.51 -17.34
CA LEU A 116 -11.37 5.42 -18.08
C LEU A 116 -11.55 4.80 -19.47
N MET A 117 -12.54 3.93 -19.66
CA MET A 117 -12.86 3.36 -20.98
C MET A 117 -13.42 4.39 -21.97
N GLU A 118 -13.81 5.59 -21.53
CA GLU A 118 -14.21 6.71 -22.39
C GLU A 118 -13.02 7.42 -23.04
N GLU A 119 -11.81 7.23 -22.48
CA GLU A 119 -10.56 7.79 -23.01
C GLU A 119 -10.15 7.13 -24.34
N ASN A 120 -9.23 7.76 -25.06
CA ASN A 120 -8.67 7.20 -26.29
C ASN A 120 -7.76 5.98 -26.01
N ASP A 121 -7.55 5.14 -27.01
CA ASP A 121 -6.79 3.89 -26.88
C ASP A 121 -5.36 4.14 -26.37
N SER A 122 -4.73 5.26 -26.73
CA SER A 122 -3.36 5.56 -26.32
C SER A 122 -3.27 5.85 -24.80
N VAL A 123 -4.26 6.54 -24.23
CA VAL A 123 -4.34 6.77 -22.77
C VAL A 123 -4.62 5.46 -22.03
N ILE A 124 -5.59 4.66 -22.52
CA ILE A 124 -5.88 3.34 -21.94
C ILE A 124 -4.62 2.47 -21.96
N GLN A 125 -3.88 2.43 -23.05
CA GLN A 125 -2.63 1.68 -23.16
C GLN A 125 -1.56 2.21 -22.19
N ALA A 126 -1.46 3.53 -21.99
CA ALA A 126 -0.51 4.12 -21.04
C ALA A 126 -0.84 3.71 -19.61
N VAL A 127 -2.10 3.81 -19.20
CA VAL A 127 -2.55 3.38 -17.88
C VAL A 127 -2.40 1.87 -17.71
N LEU A 128 -2.73 1.06 -18.71
CA LEU A 128 -2.50 -0.39 -18.67
C LEU A 128 -1.02 -0.75 -18.55
N SER A 129 -0.12 0.04 -19.16
CA SER A 129 1.33 -0.16 -19.00
C SER A 129 1.77 0.11 -17.57
N HIS A 130 1.23 1.15 -16.95
CA HIS A 130 1.46 1.49 -15.56
C HIS A 130 0.97 0.37 -14.62
N GLU A 131 -0.27 -0.08 -14.78
CA GLU A 131 -0.85 -1.17 -13.98
C GLU A 131 -0.13 -2.52 -14.18
N LEU A 132 0.35 -2.78 -15.39
CA LEU A 132 1.18 -3.94 -15.67
C LEU A 132 2.47 -3.93 -14.85
N SER A 133 3.11 -2.75 -14.67
CA SER A 133 4.29 -2.62 -13.82
C SER A 133 4.01 -3.05 -12.38
N HIS A 134 2.93 -2.57 -11.76
CA HIS A 134 2.55 -2.98 -10.40
C HIS A 134 2.34 -4.49 -10.29
N THR A 135 1.68 -5.08 -11.29
CA THR A 135 1.47 -6.54 -11.34
C THR A 135 2.79 -7.32 -11.43
N LEU A 136 3.70 -6.88 -12.29
CA LEU A 136 5.01 -7.52 -12.51
C LEU A 136 5.93 -7.41 -11.28
N HIS A 137 5.79 -6.34 -10.51
CA HIS A 137 6.59 -6.08 -9.33
C HIS A 137 5.95 -6.59 -8.03
N TYR A 138 4.77 -7.20 -8.08
CA TYR A 138 4.04 -7.69 -6.91
C TYR A 138 3.68 -6.60 -5.88
N ASP A 139 3.48 -5.36 -6.32
CA ASP A 139 3.30 -4.20 -5.46
C ASP A 139 2.11 -4.34 -4.52
N SER A 140 0.97 -4.86 -4.99
CA SER A 140 -0.21 -5.11 -4.15
C SER A 140 0.06 -6.08 -3.00
N TYR A 141 0.96 -7.06 -3.16
CA TYR A 141 1.32 -7.98 -2.06
C TYR A 141 2.16 -7.28 -0.99
N PHE A 142 3.12 -6.44 -1.40
CA PHE A 142 3.93 -5.65 -0.45
C PHE A 142 3.07 -4.61 0.28
N SER A 143 2.15 -3.97 -0.43
CA SER A 143 1.20 -3.01 0.15
C SER A 143 0.30 -3.69 1.19
N ALA A 144 -0.28 -4.84 0.85
CA ALA A 144 -1.09 -5.63 1.78
C ALA A 144 -0.28 -6.11 2.99
N LEU A 145 0.95 -6.58 2.79
CA LEU A 145 1.83 -7.01 3.87
C LEU A 145 2.12 -5.87 4.84
N LEU A 146 2.41 -4.67 4.31
CA LEU A 146 2.67 -3.49 5.13
C LEU A 146 1.45 -3.07 5.93
N GLN A 147 0.26 -3.06 5.33
CA GLN A 147 -1.00 -2.71 6.00
C GLN A 147 -1.36 -3.72 7.11
N VAL A 148 -1.23 -5.02 6.84
CA VAL A 148 -1.50 -6.05 7.85
C VAL A 148 -0.50 -5.97 8.99
N ASN A 149 0.77 -5.70 8.68
CA ASN A 149 1.82 -5.61 9.68
C ASN A 149 1.53 -4.49 10.70
N ILE A 150 1.17 -3.28 10.25
CA ILE A 150 0.83 -2.19 11.17
C ILE A 150 -0.43 -2.50 11.98
N LEU A 151 -1.44 -3.08 11.35
CA LEU A 151 -2.66 -3.47 12.05
C LEU A 151 -2.37 -4.51 13.15
N ALA A 152 -1.57 -5.52 12.84
CA ALA A 152 -1.16 -6.55 13.80
C ALA A 152 -0.35 -5.92 14.96
N ALA A 153 0.62 -5.05 14.67
CA ALA A 153 1.41 -4.35 15.68
C ALA A 153 0.53 -3.49 16.60
N CYS A 154 -0.43 -2.75 16.04
CA CYS A 154 -1.39 -1.96 16.83
C CYS A 154 -2.27 -2.85 17.71
N CYS A 155 -2.79 -3.96 17.18
CA CYS A 155 -3.61 -4.90 17.96
C CYS A 155 -2.84 -5.53 19.12
N ILE A 156 -1.62 -6.00 18.87
CA ILE A 156 -0.75 -6.57 19.90
C ILE A 156 -0.45 -5.55 20.97
N PHE A 157 -0.09 -4.32 20.56
CA PHE A 157 0.18 -3.23 21.49
C PHE A 157 -1.03 -2.94 22.40
N LEU A 158 -2.22 -2.83 21.85
CA LEU A 158 -3.46 -2.58 22.63
C LEU A 158 -3.78 -3.73 23.59
N ILE A 159 -3.57 -4.99 23.19
CA ILE A 159 -3.79 -6.16 24.05
C ILE A 159 -2.82 -6.14 25.23
N VAL A 160 -1.54 -5.89 24.95
CA VAL A 160 -0.50 -5.79 26.00
C VAL A 160 -0.77 -4.62 26.94
N GLU A 161 -1.13 -3.44 26.42
CA GLU A 161 -1.49 -2.28 27.24
C GLU A 161 -2.66 -2.59 28.15
N PHE A 162 -3.75 -3.14 27.61
CA PHE A 162 -4.93 -3.50 28.40
C PHE A 162 -4.60 -4.52 29.50
N GLY A 163 -3.88 -5.59 29.16
CA GLY A 163 -3.43 -6.60 30.13
C GLY A 163 -2.55 -6.01 31.24
N THR A 164 -1.61 -5.15 30.87
CA THR A 164 -0.72 -4.48 31.82
C THR A 164 -1.49 -3.60 32.78
N ILE A 165 -2.41 -2.78 32.27
CA ILE A 165 -3.24 -1.89 33.11
C ILE A 165 -4.12 -2.71 34.08
N LEU A 166 -4.69 -3.82 33.60
CA LEU A 166 -5.56 -4.66 34.39
C LEU A 166 -4.79 -5.35 35.52
N ILE A 167 -3.66 -5.97 35.21
CA ILE A 167 -2.86 -6.73 36.19
C ILE A 167 -2.15 -5.77 37.14
N PHE A 168 -1.37 -4.83 36.62
CA PHE A 168 -0.61 -3.88 37.46
C PHE A 168 -1.51 -2.94 38.25
N GLY A 169 -2.57 -2.44 37.61
CA GLY A 169 -3.53 -1.57 38.29
C GLY A 169 -4.22 -2.28 39.44
N PHE A 170 -4.60 -3.55 39.28
CA PHE A 170 -5.21 -4.37 40.31
C PHE A 170 -4.23 -4.68 41.45
N LEU A 171 -3.01 -5.13 41.14
CA LEU A 171 -1.98 -5.39 42.15
C LEU A 171 -1.62 -4.12 42.95
N LEU A 172 -1.42 -3.01 42.26
CA LEU A 172 -1.13 -1.73 42.88
C LEU A 172 -2.29 -1.28 43.79
N PHE A 173 -3.52 -1.43 43.36
CA PHE A 173 -4.69 -1.13 44.17
C PHE A 173 -4.74 -1.96 45.44
N ILE A 174 -4.47 -3.26 45.40
CA ILE A 174 -4.41 -4.13 46.60
C ILE A 174 -3.31 -3.65 47.55
N LEU A 175 -2.09 -3.43 47.07
CA LEU A 175 -0.96 -2.99 47.88
C LEU A 175 -1.24 -1.67 48.56
N LEU A 176 -1.84 -0.69 47.86
CA LEU A 176 -2.20 0.59 48.42
C LEU A 176 -3.35 0.49 49.43
N CYS A 177 -4.31 -0.42 49.26
CA CYS A 177 -5.35 -0.68 50.25
C CYS A 177 -4.81 -1.26 51.57
N MET A 178 -3.68 -1.98 51.51
CA MET A 178 -2.99 -2.48 52.70
C MET A 178 -2.16 -1.39 53.42
N ALA A 179 -1.64 -0.40 52.66
CA ALA A 179 -0.74 0.63 53.15
C ALA A 179 -1.43 1.95 53.55
N CYS A 180 -2.59 2.26 52.98
CA CYS A 180 -3.28 3.53 53.15
C CYS A 180 -4.81 3.37 53.10
N SER A 181 -5.55 4.48 53.21
CA SER A 181 -7.00 4.46 53.08
C SER A 181 -7.45 4.02 51.68
N ARG A 182 -8.61 3.36 51.57
CA ARG A 182 -9.21 2.94 50.29
C ARG A 182 -9.36 4.13 49.34
N PHE A 183 -9.69 5.30 49.82
CA PHE A 183 -9.84 6.50 49.03
C PHE A 183 -8.49 6.91 48.37
N ALA A 184 -7.43 6.93 49.16
CA ALA A 184 -6.08 7.23 48.66
C ALA A 184 -5.62 6.18 47.65
N ALA A 185 -5.90 4.89 47.89
CA ALA A 185 -5.58 3.80 46.98
C ALA A 185 -6.25 3.98 45.59
N ILE A 186 -7.55 4.29 45.56
CA ILE A 186 -8.30 4.54 44.33
C ILE A 186 -7.71 5.75 43.59
N THR A 187 -7.42 6.85 44.27
CA THR A 187 -6.92 8.08 43.68
C THR A 187 -5.54 7.86 43.05
N ILE A 188 -4.61 7.27 43.82
CA ILE A 188 -3.23 7.04 43.34
C ILE A 188 -3.21 6.06 42.15
N THR A 189 -3.92 4.92 42.27
CA THR A 189 -4.02 3.97 41.18
C THR A 189 -4.62 4.61 39.90
N GLY A 190 -5.68 5.43 40.08
CA GLY A 190 -6.29 6.19 39.01
C GLY A 190 -5.35 7.15 38.30
N ILE A 191 -4.51 7.87 39.06
CA ILE A 191 -3.51 8.78 38.49
C ILE A 191 -2.45 8.02 37.71
N ILE A 192 -1.90 6.95 38.30
CA ILE A 192 -0.85 6.15 37.68
C ILE A 192 -1.36 5.50 36.39
N THR A 193 -2.55 4.91 36.40
CA THR A 193 -3.13 4.31 35.20
C THR A 193 -3.42 5.33 34.09
N LYS A 194 -3.83 6.57 34.44
CA LYS A 194 -3.98 7.67 33.46
C LYS A 194 -2.65 8.08 32.84
N LEU A 195 -1.58 8.16 33.63
CA LEU A 195 -0.24 8.46 33.13
C LEU A 195 0.27 7.37 32.18
N ILE A 196 0.13 6.09 32.56
CA ILE A 196 0.49 4.95 31.72
C ILE A 196 -0.26 5.03 30.38
N ARG A 197 -1.59 5.20 30.40
CA ARG A 197 -2.41 5.35 29.19
C ARG A 197 -2.01 6.55 28.35
N GLY A 198 -1.65 7.67 28.96
CA GLY A 198 -1.16 8.85 28.26
C GLY A 198 0.12 8.57 27.49
N PHE A 199 1.08 7.94 28.15
CA PHE A 199 2.35 7.54 27.55
C PHE A 199 2.15 6.49 26.42
N SER A 200 1.34 5.47 26.67
CA SER A 200 1.02 4.44 25.68
C SER A 200 0.37 5.02 24.42
N ARG A 201 -0.56 5.95 24.57
CA ARG A 201 -1.20 6.63 23.43
C ARG A 201 -0.21 7.46 22.62
N LEU A 202 0.70 8.16 23.31
CA LEU A 202 1.76 8.92 22.65
C LEU A 202 2.67 7.98 21.85
N PHE A 203 3.11 6.89 22.47
CA PHE A 203 3.95 5.87 21.82
C PHE A 203 3.27 5.27 20.58
N LEU A 204 1.98 4.88 20.69
CA LEU A 204 1.22 4.35 19.56
C LEU A 204 1.10 5.37 18.41
N ARG A 205 0.86 6.66 18.73
CA ARG A 205 0.83 7.72 17.70
C ARG A 205 2.15 7.85 16.98
N VAL A 206 3.27 7.80 17.69
CA VAL A 206 4.61 7.87 17.10
C VAL A 206 4.86 6.64 16.22
N LEU A 207 4.50 5.44 16.68
CA LEU A 207 4.63 4.20 15.94
C LEU A 207 3.83 4.25 14.62
N VAL A 208 2.57 4.65 14.67
CA VAL A 208 1.70 4.79 13.49
C VAL A 208 2.26 5.85 12.54
N LEU A 209 2.74 6.99 13.05
CA LEU A 209 3.33 8.04 12.22
C LEU A 209 4.59 7.55 11.48
N LEU A 210 5.50 6.89 12.19
CA LEU A 210 6.71 6.33 11.56
C LEU A 210 6.36 5.30 10.49
N HIS A 211 5.38 4.44 10.77
CA HIS A 211 4.90 3.47 9.81
C HIS A 211 4.28 4.13 8.57
N SER A 212 3.45 5.16 8.77
CA SER A 212 2.84 5.93 7.66
C SER A 212 3.89 6.60 6.79
N ILE A 213 4.98 7.12 7.37
CA ILE A 213 6.10 7.70 6.61
C ILE A 213 6.77 6.62 5.74
N VAL A 214 7.05 5.43 6.32
CA VAL A 214 7.64 4.31 5.57
C VAL A 214 6.71 3.88 4.44
N ALA A 215 5.41 3.76 4.70
CA ALA A 215 4.39 3.43 3.72
C ALA A 215 4.36 4.44 2.57
N ALA A 216 4.31 5.73 2.88
CA ALA A 216 4.28 6.80 1.89
C ALA A 216 5.55 6.81 1.00
N ILE A 217 6.73 6.56 1.57
CA ILE A 217 7.97 6.43 0.79
C ILE A 217 7.87 5.22 -0.16
N PHE A 218 7.38 4.09 0.33
CA PHE A 218 7.25 2.87 -0.45
C PHE A 218 6.26 3.05 -1.61
N PHE A 219 5.06 3.56 -1.37
CA PHE A 219 4.04 3.78 -2.39
C PHE A 219 4.51 4.75 -3.48
N ARG A 220 5.17 5.86 -3.10
CA ARG A 220 5.75 6.78 -4.09
C ARG A 220 6.80 6.12 -4.97
N GLN A 221 7.64 5.24 -4.42
CA GLN A 221 8.64 4.53 -5.21
C GLN A 221 7.99 3.54 -6.19
N GLN A 222 6.89 2.90 -5.81
CA GLN A 222 6.09 2.06 -6.71
C GLN A 222 5.55 2.88 -7.88
N GLU A 223 4.92 4.03 -7.59
CA GLU A 223 4.38 4.93 -8.64
C GLU A 223 5.47 5.41 -9.60
N TYR A 224 6.59 5.90 -9.08
CA TYR A 224 7.71 6.32 -9.93
C TYR A 224 8.31 5.18 -10.76
N SER A 225 8.34 3.97 -10.23
CA SER A 225 8.77 2.78 -10.97
C SER A 225 7.79 2.43 -12.09
N ALA A 226 6.49 2.49 -11.80
CA ALA A 226 5.44 2.23 -12.78
C ALA A 226 5.40 3.29 -13.87
N ASP A 227 5.58 4.57 -13.54
CA ASP A 227 5.73 5.65 -14.51
C ASP A 227 6.96 5.46 -15.43
N SER A 228 8.10 5.08 -14.83
CA SER A 228 9.32 4.77 -15.61
C SER A 228 9.15 3.55 -16.52
N PHE A 229 8.23 2.66 -16.19
CA PHE A 229 7.91 1.51 -17.04
C PHE A 229 7.13 1.92 -18.29
N THR A 230 6.29 2.97 -18.21
CA THR A 230 5.60 3.52 -19.39
C THR A 230 6.58 4.06 -20.44
N VAL A 231 7.72 4.62 -20.01
CA VAL A 231 8.81 5.05 -20.91
C VAL A 231 9.37 3.85 -21.67
N LYS A 232 9.65 2.74 -20.98
CA LYS A 232 10.18 1.52 -21.59
C LYS A 232 9.25 0.89 -22.62
N LEU A 233 7.94 1.07 -22.46
CA LEU A 233 6.92 0.55 -23.37
C LEU A 233 6.51 1.57 -24.46
N GLY A 234 7.11 2.79 -24.47
CA GLY A 234 6.80 3.84 -25.42
C GLY A 234 5.37 4.37 -25.28
N THR A 235 4.87 4.46 -24.05
CA THR A 235 3.54 4.98 -23.71
C THR A 235 3.63 6.19 -22.74
N SER A 236 4.81 6.80 -22.61
CA SER A 236 5.07 7.90 -21.69
C SER A 236 4.33 9.19 -22.04
N LEU A 237 4.25 9.54 -23.33
CA LEU A 237 3.57 10.78 -23.74
C LEU A 237 2.07 10.76 -23.39
N PRO A 238 1.27 9.72 -23.76
CA PRO A 238 -0.11 9.66 -23.32
C PRO A 238 -0.27 9.63 -21.80
N MET A 239 0.68 9.02 -21.06
CA MET A 239 0.66 9.03 -19.59
C MET A 239 0.86 10.43 -19.02
N LYS A 240 1.80 11.22 -19.57
CA LYS A 240 2.01 12.61 -19.15
C LYS A 240 0.74 13.45 -19.36
N LEU A 241 0.15 13.36 -20.55
CA LEU A 241 -1.09 14.10 -20.87
C LEU A 241 -2.24 13.72 -19.94
N PHE A 242 -2.38 12.44 -19.63
CA PHE A 242 -3.38 11.97 -18.68
C PHE A 242 -3.14 12.52 -17.26
N LEU A 243 -1.89 12.53 -16.79
CA LEU A 243 -1.53 13.10 -15.49
C LEU A 243 -1.73 14.62 -15.44
N GLU A 244 -1.45 15.35 -16.52
CA GLU A 244 -1.72 16.78 -16.63
C GLU A 244 -3.22 17.08 -16.51
N ASP A 245 -4.04 16.31 -17.20
CA ASP A 245 -5.50 16.48 -17.16
C ASP A 245 -6.05 16.14 -15.76
N LEU A 246 -5.54 15.09 -15.11
CA LEU A 246 -5.88 14.78 -13.72
C LEU A 246 -5.50 15.93 -12.77
N ALA A 247 -4.31 16.49 -12.92
CA ALA A 247 -3.85 17.60 -12.09
C ALA A 247 -4.73 18.85 -12.21
N GLN A 248 -5.30 19.09 -13.39
CA GLN A 248 -6.22 20.22 -13.62
C GLN A 248 -7.62 19.98 -13.05
N THR A 249 -8.08 18.73 -13.04
CA THR A 249 -9.40 18.36 -12.56
C THR A 249 -9.47 18.16 -11.04
N GLU A 250 -8.38 17.71 -10.41
CA GLU A 250 -8.30 17.44 -8.98
C GLU A 250 -7.81 18.62 -8.13
N GLY A 251 -7.68 19.82 -8.69
CA GLY A 251 -7.10 21.06 -8.14
C GLY A 251 -7.55 21.45 -6.72
N VAL A 252 -7.22 20.61 -5.73
CA VAL A 252 -7.46 20.85 -4.30
C VAL A 252 -6.12 21.24 -3.65
N GLU A 253 -6.12 22.38 -2.94
CA GLU A 253 -5.03 22.71 -2.03
C GLU A 253 -4.95 21.68 -0.91
N VAL A 254 -4.02 20.76 -1.03
CA VAL A 254 -3.77 19.70 -0.04
C VAL A 254 -2.74 20.22 0.98
N SER A 255 -3.01 20.03 2.27
CA SER A 255 -2.08 20.41 3.33
C SER A 255 -0.73 19.69 3.18
N LEU A 256 0.36 20.29 3.72
CA LEU A 256 1.69 19.67 3.68
C LEU A 256 1.69 18.25 4.26
N MET A 257 0.92 18.01 5.33
CA MET A 257 0.83 16.70 5.98
C MET A 257 0.09 15.68 5.11
N GLU A 258 -0.98 16.07 4.44
CA GLU A 258 -1.68 15.22 3.48
C GLU A 258 -0.80 14.87 2.30
N ARG A 259 -0.03 15.83 1.76
CA ARG A 259 0.98 15.56 0.73
C ARG A 259 2.05 14.56 1.18
N LEU A 260 2.53 14.67 2.43
CA LEU A 260 3.56 13.78 2.96
C LEU A 260 3.06 12.35 3.18
N LEU A 261 1.78 12.20 3.52
CA LEU A 261 1.16 10.90 3.82
C LEU A 261 0.32 10.34 2.66
N SER A 262 0.24 11.06 1.54
CA SER A 262 -0.48 10.58 0.36
C SER A 262 0.18 9.33 -0.22
N ASP A 263 -0.63 8.35 -0.56
CA ASP A 263 -0.22 7.10 -1.21
C ASP A 263 0.21 7.35 -2.66
N HIS A 264 -0.36 8.40 -3.31
CA HIS A 264 0.03 8.81 -4.65
C HIS A 264 0.85 10.09 -4.63
N PRO A 265 2.00 10.14 -5.33
CA PRO A 265 2.74 11.37 -5.51
C PRO A 265 1.93 12.38 -6.34
N ASP A 266 2.23 13.66 -6.12
CA ASP A 266 1.72 14.76 -6.94
C ASP A 266 1.88 14.45 -8.45
N PRO A 267 0.84 14.63 -9.30
CA PRO A 267 0.92 14.36 -10.73
C PRO A 267 2.09 15.07 -11.43
N TYR A 268 2.42 16.30 -11.04
CA TYR A 268 3.58 17.01 -11.61
C TYR A 268 4.92 16.37 -11.22
N ALA A 269 5.03 15.82 -9.99
CA ALA A 269 6.22 15.08 -9.59
C ALA A 269 6.36 13.76 -10.37
N ARG A 270 5.25 13.12 -10.74
CA ARG A 270 5.20 11.93 -11.60
C ARG A 270 5.63 12.27 -13.02
N ILE A 271 5.13 13.37 -13.61
CA ILE A 271 5.55 13.88 -14.93
C ILE A 271 7.04 14.15 -14.95
N ALA A 272 7.57 14.86 -13.95
CA ALA A 272 9.01 15.14 -13.85
C ALA A 272 9.86 13.85 -13.77
N ASN A 273 9.35 12.80 -13.10
CA ASN A 273 10.03 11.50 -13.07
C ASN A 273 10.03 10.81 -14.45
N ILE A 274 8.93 10.89 -15.20
CA ILE A 274 8.84 10.37 -16.57
C ILE A 274 9.87 11.08 -17.46
N GLU A 275 9.90 12.41 -17.46
CA GLU A 275 10.84 13.22 -18.27
C GLU A 275 12.30 12.95 -17.94
N LYS A 276 12.62 12.81 -16.67
CA LYS A 276 13.95 12.40 -16.21
C LYS A 276 14.33 11.02 -16.76
N THR A 277 13.39 10.07 -16.77
CA THR A 277 13.62 8.72 -17.28
C THR A 277 13.79 8.71 -18.80
N GLU A 278 13.00 9.51 -19.53
CA GLU A 278 13.15 9.71 -20.97
C GLU A 278 14.53 10.27 -21.33
N SER A 279 14.99 11.31 -20.62
CA SER A 279 16.31 11.92 -20.82
C SER A 279 17.43 10.90 -20.62
N GLN A 280 17.35 10.08 -19.58
CA GLN A 280 18.33 9.02 -19.30
C GLN A 280 18.33 7.93 -20.38
N ALA A 281 17.16 7.54 -20.88
CA ALA A 281 17.06 6.54 -21.94
C ALA A 281 17.68 7.04 -23.25
N THR A 282 17.47 8.31 -23.59
CA THR A 282 18.06 8.94 -24.78
C THR A 282 19.59 9.02 -24.72
N GLN A 283 20.14 9.35 -23.54
CA GLN A 283 21.60 9.40 -23.33
C GLN A 283 22.28 8.04 -23.53
N ILE A 284 21.62 6.94 -23.12
CA ILE A 284 22.17 5.57 -23.26
C ILE A 284 22.17 5.10 -24.74
N GLN A 285 21.26 5.62 -25.57
CA GLN A 285 21.20 5.28 -26.99
C GLN A 285 22.23 6.03 -27.85
N VAL A 286 22.83 7.09 -27.34
CA VAL A 286 23.82 7.94 -28.06
C VAL A 286 25.27 7.49 -27.77
N ILE A 287 25.49 6.60 -26.82
CA ILE A 287 26.78 5.97 -26.50
C ILE A 287 26.87 4.59 -27.16
#